data_52b99d6205857c7ae350a6713ab14ffe
#
_entry.id   52b99d6205857c7ae350a6713ab14ffe
#
_cell.length_a   1.000
_cell.length_b   1.000
_cell.length_c   1.000
_cell.angle_alpha   90.00
_cell.angle_beta   90.00
_cell.angle_gamma   90.00
#
_symmetry.space_group_name_H-M   'P 1'
#
loop_
_entity.id
_entity.type
_entity.pdbx_description
1 polymer ?
#
loop_
_entity_poly.entity_id
_entity_poly.type
_entity_poly.pdbx_seq_one_letter_code
_entity_poly.pdbx_strand_id
1 'polypeptide(L)'
;ASTTVMESRERIKSGLLNSGFEYPRRRVTVTLIPAGIRKNGSHLDLAIAMGILGAMGYADADALREIGFIGEISLQGDVCRVEGVLPMILGMEKAGIRRVVLPAENLAEAELAREGGAGPELLAVRNLQECLDAVQGKKIPPQGEHVRPAIRETEYADFSDISGQENAKRAAVIAVAGHHGLI
;
A
#
# COMPACT_ATOMS: atom_id res chain seq x y z
N ALA A 1 2.97 -21.60 -11.37
CA ALA A 1 2.86 -20.19 -10.98
C ALA A 1 1.43 -19.74 -11.32
N SER A 2 0.76 -19.02 -10.42
CA SER A 2 -0.54 -18.41 -10.74
C SER A 2 -0.36 -17.38 -11.85
N THR A 3 -1.39 -17.15 -12.67
CA THR A 3 -1.41 -16.10 -13.70
C THR A 3 -0.95 -14.75 -13.16
N THR A 4 -1.38 -14.37 -11.97
CA THR A 4 -1.02 -13.13 -11.26
C THR A 4 0.51 -12.95 -11.09
N VAL A 5 1.24 -14.03 -10.76
CA VAL A 5 2.71 -13.96 -10.58
C VAL A 5 3.43 -13.81 -11.93
N MET A 6 2.88 -14.37 -13.00
CA MET A 6 3.43 -14.20 -14.35
C MET A 6 3.22 -12.76 -14.85
N GLU A 7 2.04 -12.20 -14.62
CA GLU A 7 1.73 -10.81 -14.95
C GLU A 7 2.62 -9.83 -14.18
N SER A 8 2.80 -10.01 -12.88
CA SER A 8 3.73 -9.22 -12.06
C SER A 8 5.15 -9.25 -12.62
N ARG A 9 5.62 -10.42 -13.06
CA ARG A 9 6.96 -10.56 -13.65
C ARG A 9 7.14 -9.69 -14.88
N GLU A 10 6.18 -9.69 -15.80
CA GLU A 10 6.26 -8.92 -17.04
C GLU A 10 6.14 -7.41 -16.76
N ARG A 11 5.27 -7.00 -15.82
CA ARG A 11 5.16 -5.59 -15.38
C ARG A 11 6.48 -5.10 -14.79
N ILE A 12 7.05 -5.83 -13.84
CA ILE A 12 8.31 -5.47 -13.17
C ILE A 12 9.44 -5.37 -14.19
N LYS A 13 9.57 -6.35 -15.08
CA LYS A 13 10.62 -6.34 -16.11
C LYS A 13 10.48 -5.12 -17.03
N SER A 14 9.28 -4.88 -17.56
CA SER A 14 9.02 -3.74 -18.45
C SER A 14 9.21 -2.41 -17.73
N GLY A 15 8.68 -2.29 -16.50
CA GLY A 15 8.81 -1.08 -15.68
C GLY A 15 10.27 -0.74 -15.38
N LEU A 16 11.11 -1.71 -15.04
CA LEU A 16 12.54 -1.51 -14.83
C LEU A 16 13.23 -1.01 -16.10
N LEU A 17 13.02 -1.68 -17.24
CA LEU A 17 13.63 -1.30 -18.51
C LEU A 17 13.17 0.09 -18.98
N ASN A 18 11.88 0.40 -18.87
CA ASN A 18 11.32 1.68 -19.27
C ASN A 18 11.71 2.84 -18.33
N SER A 19 12.08 2.53 -17.10
CA SER A 19 12.68 3.48 -16.15
C SER A 19 14.20 3.69 -16.36
N GLY A 20 14.79 3.05 -17.38
CA GLY A 20 16.22 3.19 -17.69
C GLY A 20 17.15 2.30 -16.87
N PHE A 21 16.61 1.36 -16.10
CA PHE A 21 17.40 0.35 -15.39
C PHE A 21 17.69 -0.85 -16.30
N GLU A 22 18.78 -1.53 -16.03
CA GLU A 22 19.03 -2.81 -16.65
C GLU A 22 18.19 -3.92 -15.97
N TYR A 23 17.86 -4.96 -16.72
CA TYR A 23 17.26 -6.17 -16.16
C TYR A 23 18.31 -7.30 -16.15
N PRO A 24 18.37 -8.12 -15.07
CA PRO A 24 19.38 -9.17 -14.97
C PRO A 24 19.32 -10.14 -16.15
N ARG A 25 20.47 -10.38 -16.79
CA ARG A 25 20.62 -11.38 -17.86
C ARG A 25 20.62 -12.81 -17.33
N ARG A 26 20.78 -12.97 -16.00
CA ARG A 26 20.77 -14.27 -15.30
C ARG A 26 19.35 -14.58 -14.82
N ARG A 27 19.13 -15.85 -14.48
CA ARG A 27 17.86 -16.29 -13.90
C ARG A 27 17.59 -15.58 -12.57
N VAL A 28 16.47 -14.91 -12.49
CA VAL A 28 15.95 -14.31 -11.24
C VAL A 28 14.98 -15.30 -10.60
N THR A 29 15.17 -15.58 -9.32
CA THR A 29 14.24 -16.37 -8.52
C THR A 29 13.72 -15.51 -7.38
N VAL A 30 12.40 -15.37 -7.29
CA VAL A 30 11.70 -14.64 -6.23
C VAL A 30 10.96 -15.63 -5.36
N THR A 31 11.19 -15.58 -4.05
CA THR A 31 10.48 -16.41 -3.07
C THR A 31 9.70 -15.52 -2.13
N LEU A 32 8.38 -15.74 -2.06
CA LEU A 32 7.47 -15.01 -1.16
C LEU A 32 7.18 -15.88 0.07
N ILE A 33 7.55 -15.39 1.24
CA ILE A 33 7.42 -16.10 2.52
C ILE A 33 6.28 -15.45 3.34
N PRO A 34 5.50 -16.23 4.12
CA PRO A 34 5.45 -17.69 4.20
C PRO A 34 4.68 -18.32 3.02
N ALA A 35 5.07 -19.50 2.57
CA ALA A 35 4.49 -20.16 1.38
C ALA A 35 3.01 -20.51 1.54
N GLY A 36 2.54 -20.76 2.76
CA GLY A 36 1.17 -21.17 3.05
C GLY A 36 0.12 -20.04 2.93
N ILE A 37 0.53 -18.78 2.83
CA ILE A 37 -0.38 -17.65 2.69
C ILE A 37 -0.57 -17.30 1.21
N ARG A 38 -1.85 -17.26 0.80
CA ARG A 38 -2.20 -16.85 -0.56
C ARG A 38 -1.85 -15.37 -0.76
N LYS A 39 -0.99 -15.06 -1.73
CA LYS A 39 -0.63 -13.70 -2.11
C LYS A 39 -1.49 -13.32 -3.32
N ASN A 40 -2.50 -12.50 -3.06
CA ASN A 40 -3.37 -11.96 -4.11
C ASN A 40 -3.03 -10.48 -4.29
N GLY A 41 -3.04 -10.01 -5.55
CA GLY A 41 -2.80 -8.62 -5.87
C GLY A 41 -1.35 -8.31 -6.23
N SER A 42 -1.15 -7.08 -6.67
CA SER A 42 0.08 -6.53 -7.23
C SER A 42 0.89 -5.67 -6.23
N HIS A 43 0.42 -5.55 -4.99
CA HIS A 43 1.02 -4.68 -3.96
C HIS A 43 2.47 -5.04 -3.59
N LEU A 44 2.96 -6.21 -4.01
CA LEU A 44 4.35 -6.65 -3.80
C LEU A 44 5.28 -6.32 -4.97
N ASP A 45 4.76 -5.80 -6.09
CA ASP A 45 5.57 -5.54 -7.29
C ASP A 45 6.74 -4.59 -6.99
N LEU A 46 6.47 -3.52 -6.21
CA LEU A 46 7.52 -2.57 -5.82
C LEU A 46 8.61 -3.22 -4.97
N ALA A 47 8.23 -4.07 -4.01
CA ALA A 47 9.19 -4.80 -3.17
C ALA A 47 10.09 -5.73 -4.01
N ILE A 48 9.49 -6.42 -4.98
CA ILE A 48 10.24 -7.32 -5.88
C ILE A 48 11.19 -6.51 -6.78
N ALA A 49 10.73 -5.40 -7.34
CA ALA A 49 11.56 -4.53 -8.19
C ALA A 49 12.75 -3.97 -7.42
N MET A 50 12.53 -3.47 -6.21
CA MET A 50 13.60 -2.95 -5.35
C MET A 50 14.58 -4.04 -4.92
N GLY A 51 14.10 -5.27 -4.69
CA GLY A 51 14.97 -6.43 -4.44
C GLY A 51 15.85 -6.76 -5.64
N ILE A 52 15.32 -6.66 -6.87
CA ILE A 52 16.09 -6.85 -8.11
C ILE A 52 17.14 -5.72 -8.25
N LEU A 53 16.75 -4.46 -8.05
CA LEU A 53 17.67 -3.31 -8.11
C LEU A 53 18.80 -3.42 -7.07
N GLY A 54 18.48 -3.87 -5.84
CA GLY A 54 19.48 -4.14 -4.82
C GLY A 54 20.46 -5.26 -5.23
N ALA A 55 19.95 -6.36 -5.79
CA ALA A 55 20.79 -7.46 -6.28
C ALA A 55 21.69 -7.06 -7.46
N MET A 56 21.32 -6.03 -8.21
CA MET A 56 22.09 -5.44 -9.29
C MET A 56 23.06 -4.32 -8.84
N GLY A 57 23.04 -3.95 -7.56
CA GLY A 57 23.93 -2.95 -6.99
C GLY A 57 23.46 -1.50 -7.16
N TYR A 58 22.20 -1.25 -7.57
CA TYR A 58 21.63 0.10 -7.63
C TYR A 58 21.29 0.67 -6.24
N ALA A 59 21.05 -0.21 -5.26
CA ALA A 59 20.81 0.14 -3.86
C ALA A 59 21.55 -0.82 -2.92
N ASP A 60 21.85 -0.35 -1.71
CA ASP A 60 22.42 -1.20 -0.67
C ASP A 60 21.38 -2.23 -0.20
N ALA A 61 21.71 -3.51 -0.30
CA ALA A 61 20.84 -4.61 0.05
C ALA A 61 20.48 -4.63 1.55
N ASP A 62 21.38 -4.18 2.43
CA ASP A 62 21.11 -4.11 3.88
C ASP A 62 20.16 -2.96 4.20
N ALA A 63 20.34 -1.79 3.55
CA ALA A 63 19.40 -0.68 3.68
C ALA A 63 17.97 -1.05 3.23
N LEU A 64 17.84 -1.88 2.19
CA LEU A 64 16.53 -2.34 1.70
C LEU A 64 15.78 -3.22 2.71
N ARG A 65 16.48 -3.95 3.58
CA ARG A 65 15.87 -4.83 4.60
C ARG A 65 15.16 -4.07 5.71
N GLU A 66 15.54 -2.83 5.94
CA GLU A 66 14.98 -1.97 6.98
C GLU A 66 13.75 -1.18 6.50
N ILE A 67 13.37 -1.36 5.24
CA ILE A 67 12.32 -0.58 4.58
C ILE A 67 11.20 -1.49 4.12
N GLY A 68 9.96 -1.13 4.44
CA GLY A 68 8.76 -1.72 3.86
C GLY A 68 8.45 -1.12 2.50
N PHE A 69 8.04 -1.94 1.55
CA PHE A 69 7.66 -1.49 0.21
C PHE A 69 6.25 -1.95 -0.11
N ILE A 70 5.39 -1.04 -0.50
CA ILE A 70 4.01 -1.29 -0.93
C ILE A 70 3.80 -0.59 -2.27
N GLY A 71 3.27 -1.27 -3.27
CA GLY A 71 2.92 -0.64 -4.54
C GLY A 71 2.88 -1.61 -5.70
N GLU A 72 2.04 -1.31 -6.67
CA GLU A 72 2.04 -1.93 -7.99
C GLU A 72 2.96 -1.13 -8.92
N ILE A 73 3.54 -1.79 -9.92
CA ILE A 73 4.35 -1.14 -10.94
C ILE A 73 3.62 -1.17 -12.28
N SER A 74 3.52 -0.01 -12.95
CA SER A 74 3.06 0.07 -14.34
C SER A 74 4.13 -0.44 -15.31
N LEU A 75 3.74 -0.72 -16.53
CA LEU A 75 4.69 -1.06 -17.61
C LEU A 75 5.70 0.06 -17.90
N GLN A 76 5.36 1.29 -17.56
CA GLN A 76 6.20 2.49 -17.71
C GLN A 76 7.15 2.72 -16.55
N GLY A 77 6.96 2.00 -15.43
CA GLY A 77 7.77 2.14 -14.23
C GLY A 77 7.20 3.10 -13.18
N ASP A 78 5.93 3.51 -13.35
CA ASP A 78 5.23 4.27 -12.34
C ASP A 78 4.85 3.39 -11.16
N VAL A 79 4.85 3.96 -9.99
CA VAL A 79 4.39 3.31 -8.75
C VAL A 79 2.92 3.68 -8.56
N CYS A 80 2.06 2.69 -8.78
CA CYS A 80 0.61 2.85 -8.82
C CYS A 80 -0.05 2.55 -7.49
N ARG A 81 -1.19 3.21 -7.25
CA ARG A 81 -2.05 3.00 -6.10
C ARG A 81 -2.43 1.53 -5.92
N VAL A 82 -2.51 1.12 -4.66
CA VAL A 82 -3.03 -0.19 -4.24
C VAL A 82 -4.08 -0.03 -3.15
N GLU A 83 -4.89 -1.07 -2.95
CA GLU A 83 -5.91 -1.07 -1.91
C GLU A 83 -5.37 -1.61 -0.58
N GLY A 84 -5.92 -1.13 0.54
CA GLY A 84 -5.65 -1.66 1.88
C GLY A 84 -4.27 -1.30 2.42
N VAL A 85 -3.75 -0.12 2.12
CA VAL A 85 -2.44 0.35 2.58
C VAL A 85 -2.41 0.54 4.09
N LEU A 86 -3.47 1.08 4.69
CA LEU A 86 -3.55 1.29 6.13
C LEU A 86 -3.28 0.02 6.95
N PRO A 87 -4.00 -1.10 6.77
CA PRO A 87 -3.70 -2.34 7.51
C PRO A 87 -2.30 -2.90 7.22
N MET A 88 -1.75 -2.70 6.00
CA MET A 88 -0.38 -3.12 5.69
C MET A 88 0.64 -2.34 6.50
N ILE A 89 0.50 -1.00 6.60
CA ILE A 89 1.40 -0.15 7.40
C ILE A 89 1.33 -0.52 8.88
N LEU A 90 0.14 -0.70 9.45
CA LEU A 90 -0.03 -1.14 10.83
C LEU A 90 0.61 -2.50 11.09
N GLY A 91 0.55 -3.41 10.12
CA GLY A 91 1.23 -4.71 10.17
C GLY A 91 2.76 -4.56 10.14
N MET A 92 3.28 -3.70 9.27
CA MET A 92 4.72 -3.42 9.17
C MET A 92 5.26 -2.76 10.45
N GLU A 93 4.53 -1.81 11.02
CA GLU A 93 4.88 -1.16 12.29
C GLU A 93 5.00 -2.19 13.42
N LYS A 94 4.01 -3.09 13.55
CA LYS A 94 4.05 -4.19 14.52
C LYS A 94 5.24 -5.14 14.30
N ALA A 95 5.68 -5.29 13.06
CA ALA A 95 6.87 -6.05 12.70
C ALA A 95 8.20 -5.28 12.92
N GLY A 96 8.14 -4.04 13.41
CA GLY A 96 9.30 -3.21 13.71
C GLY A 96 9.85 -2.41 12.54
N ILE A 97 9.17 -2.41 11.39
CA ILE A 97 9.55 -1.59 10.22
C ILE A 97 9.30 -0.12 10.54
N ARG A 98 10.32 0.71 10.38
CA ARG A 98 10.29 2.14 10.72
C ARG A 98 10.17 3.07 9.52
N ARG A 99 10.38 2.57 8.32
CA ARG A 99 10.31 3.34 7.06
C ARG A 99 9.50 2.55 6.06
N VAL A 100 8.53 3.19 5.40
CA VAL A 100 7.68 2.56 4.39
C VAL A 100 7.65 3.41 3.14
N VAL A 101 8.04 2.82 2.02
CA VAL A 101 7.88 3.40 0.68
C VAL A 101 6.56 2.94 0.10
N LEU A 102 5.76 3.88 -0.40
CA LEU A 102 4.40 3.62 -0.89
C LEU A 102 4.04 4.57 -2.05
N PRO A 103 3.00 4.25 -2.83
CA PRO A 103 2.55 5.13 -3.90
C PRO A 103 2.10 6.49 -3.35
N ALA A 104 2.46 7.57 -4.04
CA ALA A 104 2.05 8.93 -3.67
C ALA A 104 0.52 9.07 -3.52
N GLU A 105 -0.24 8.37 -4.35
CA GLU A 105 -1.70 8.36 -4.32
C GLU A 105 -2.29 7.70 -3.06
N ASN A 106 -1.51 6.88 -2.35
CA ASN A 106 -1.93 6.25 -1.10
C ASN A 106 -1.53 7.06 0.14
N LEU A 107 -0.80 8.17 0.01
CA LEU A 107 -0.27 8.90 1.17
C LEU A 107 -1.37 9.33 2.15
N ALA A 108 -2.49 9.83 1.66
CA ALA A 108 -3.60 10.27 2.51
C ALA A 108 -4.19 9.13 3.36
N GLU A 109 -4.33 7.92 2.78
CA GLU A 109 -4.75 6.73 3.51
C GLU A 109 -3.67 6.30 4.52
N ALA A 110 -2.41 6.34 4.11
CA ALA A 110 -1.27 5.93 4.92
C ALA A 110 -1.06 6.83 6.16
N GLU A 111 -1.34 8.12 6.04
CA GLU A 111 -1.24 9.07 7.15
C GLU A 111 -2.21 8.75 8.29
N LEU A 112 -3.32 8.07 8.03
CA LEU A 112 -4.24 7.61 9.07
C LEU A 112 -3.55 6.64 10.06
N ALA A 113 -2.56 5.89 9.62
CA ALA A 113 -1.76 5.02 10.51
C ALA A 113 -0.91 5.82 11.52
N ARG A 114 -0.71 7.11 11.30
CA ARG A 114 0.07 8.01 12.15
C ARG A 114 -0.80 8.89 13.06
N GLU A 115 -2.11 8.71 13.04
CA GLU A 115 -3.02 9.41 13.95
C GLU A 115 -2.70 8.98 15.39
N GLY A 116 -2.12 9.90 16.16
CA GLY A 116 -1.61 9.64 17.52
C GLY A 116 -0.10 9.90 17.67
N GLY A 117 0.61 10.30 16.62
CA GLY A 117 2.00 10.80 16.66
C GLY A 117 3.10 9.74 16.63
N ALA A 118 2.74 8.46 16.67
CA ALA A 118 3.67 7.36 16.48
C ALA A 118 3.37 6.66 15.16
N GLY A 119 4.39 6.14 14.47
CA GLY A 119 4.21 5.40 13.22
C GLY A 119 5.49 5.43 12.38
N PRO A 120 5.56 4.62 11.32
CA PRO A 120 6.72 4.62 10.44
C PRO A 120 6.84 5.93 9.65
N GLU A 121 8.04 6.26 9.23
CA GLU A 121 8.31 7.28 8.24
C GLU A 121 7.71 6.85 6.90
N LEU A 122 6.84 7.68 6.32
CA LEU A 122 6.18 7.42 5.05
C LEU A 122 6.92 8.14 3.92
N LEU A 123 7.40 7.36 2.95
CA LEU A 123 8.13 7.83 1.78
C LEU A 123 7.26 7.61 0.55
N ALA A 124 6.49 8.63 0.19
CA ALA A 124 5.57 8.57 -0.93
C ALA A 124 6.31 8.82 -2.26
N VAL A 125 6.15 7.92 -3.22
CA VAL A 125 6.87 7.93 -4.50
C VAL A 125 5.91 7.74 -5.68
N ARG A 126 6.28 8.23 -6.87
CA ARG A 126 5.50 8.12 -8.10
C ARG A 126 6.07 7.13 -9.10
N ASN A 127 7.38 6.87 -9.02
CA ASN A 127 8.09 6.03 -9.97
C ASN A 127 9.29 5.34 -9.32
N LEU A 128 9.88 4.40 -10.03
CA LEU A 128 11.04 3.61 -9.55
C LEU A 128 12.27 4.47 -9.27
N GLN A 129 12.49 5.58 -10.00
CA GLN A 129 13.62 6.46 -9.74
C GLN A 129 13.46 7.20 -8.40
N GLU A 130 12.27 7.75 -8.14
CA GLU A 130 11.97 8.36 -6.84
C GLU A 130 12.09 7.36 -5.69
N CYS A 131 11.68 6.10 -5.92
CA CYS A 131 11.84 5.05 -4.94
C CYS A 131 13.32 4.77 -4.61
N LEU A 132 14.17 4.70 -5.63
CA LEU A 132 15.60 4.53 -5.45
C LEU A 132 16.24 5.72 -4.71
N ASP A 133 15.85 6.94 -5.07
CA ASP A 133 16.32 8.16 -4.41
C ASP A 133 15.89 8.21 -2.95
N ALA A 134 14.66 7.80 -2.63
CA ALA A 134 14.14 7.66 -1.26
C ALA A 134 14.98 6.70 -0.41
N VAL A 135 15.29 5.53 -0.96
CA VAL A 135 16.12 4.53 -0.29
C VAL A 135 17.54 5.05 -0.02
N GLN A 136 18.09 5.81 -0.97
CA GLN A 136 19.41 6.43 -0.85
C GLN A 136 19.44 7.68 0.06
N GLY A 137 18.30 8.05 0.65
CA GLY A 137 18.19 9.24 1.51
C GLY A 137 18.22 10.57 0.75
N LYS A 138 18.05 10.55 -0.56
CA LYS A 138 17.94 11.76 -1.37
C LYS A 138 16.57 12.41 -1.18
N LYS A 139 16.52 13.72 -1.41
CA LYS A 139 15.28 14.48 -1.29
C LYS A 139 14.32 14.12 -2.41
N ILE A 140 13.16 13.57 -2.05
CA ILE A 140 12.06 13.34 -3.00
C ILE A 140 11.33 14.67 -3.24
N PRO A 141 10.85 14.95 -4.46
CA PRO A 141 10.04 16.14 -4.72
C PRO A 141 8.84 16.19 -3.76
N PRO A 142 8.48 17.37 -3.24
CA PRO A 142 7.36 17.49 -2.32
C PRO A 142 6.11 16.94 -3.00
N GLN A 143 5.44 16.04 -2.30
CA GLN A 143 4.10 15.60 -2.67
C GLN A 143 3.19 16.81 -2.49
N GLY A 144 2.35 17.13 -3.50
CA GLY A 144 1.39 18.22 -3.39
C GLY A 144 0.55 18.06 -2.10
N GLU A 145 0.12 19.18 -1.53
CA GLU A 145 -0.74 19.16 -0.34
C GLU A 145 -1.93 18.23 -0.61
N HIS A 146 -1.95 17.10 0.07
CA HIS A 146 -3.12 16.25 0.11
C HIS A 146 -4.14 16.96 1.00
N VAL A 147 -5.06 17.67 0.37
CA VAL A 147 -6.25 18.16 1.06
C VAL A 147 -6.97 16.92 1.59
N ARG A 148 -6.90 16.71 2.92
CA ARG A 148 -7.77 15.72 3.56
C ARG A 148 -9.18 15.99 3.07
N PRO A 149 -9.89 15.03 2.49
CA PRO A 149 -11.30 15.23 2.20
C PRO A 149 -11.94 15.59 3.53
N ALA A 150 -12.51 16.79 3.61
CA ALA A 150 -13.29 17.17 4.78
C ALA A 150 -14.34 16.07 4.96
N ILE A 151 -14.36 15.48 6.16
CA ILE A 151 -15.44 14.56 6.53
C ILE A 151 -16.69 15.45 6.39
N ARG A 152 -17.41 15.26 5.30
CA ARG A 152 -18.75 15.86 5.19
C ARG A 152 -19.55 15.16 6.28
N GLU A 153 -19.91 15.88 7.30
CA GLU A 153 -20.99 15.46 8.20
C GLU A 153 -22.20 15.23 7.30
N THR A 154 -22.42 14.00 6.94
CA THR A 154 -23.64 13.60 6.26
C THR A 154 -24.71 13.69 7.35
N GLU A 155 -25.67 14.60 7.21
CA GLU A 155 -26.86 14.54 8.02
C GLU A 155 -27.54 13.21 7.73
N TYR A 156 -27.36 12.27 8.63
CA TYR A 156 -28.06 11.00 8.58
C TYR A 156 -29.49 11.21 9.05
N ALA A 157 -30.47 10.68 8.32
CA ALA A 157 -31.83 10.59 8.81
C ALA A 157 -31.84 9.86 10.15
N ASP A 158 -32.47 10.45 11.14
CA ASP A 158 -32.60 9.88 12.48
C ASP A 158 -33.88 9.05 12.61
N PHE A 159 -33.93 8.14 13.54
CA PHE A 159 -35.15 7.39 13.83
C PHE A 159 -36.30 8.29 14.33
N SER A 160 -36.01 9.45 14.83
CA SER A 160 -37.01 10.48 15.16
C SER A 160 -37.77 11.00 13.96
N ASP A 161 -37.19 10.96 12.76
CA ASP A 161 -37.81 11.39 11.50
C ASP A 161 -38.89 10.39 11.02
N ILE A 162 -38.92 9.19 11.59
CA ILE A 162 -39.88 8.13 11.25
C ILE A 162 -41.01 8.13 12.26
N SER A 163 -42.23 8.46 11.83
CA SER A 163 -43.42 8.37 12.70
C SER A 163 -43.82 6.93 12.95
N GLY A 164 -43.96 6.55 14.20
CA GLY A 164 -44.34 5.20 14.61
C GLY A 164 -43.23 4.15 14.36
N GLN A 165 -43.62 2.94 14.04
CA GLN A 165 -42.70 1.81 13.75
C GLN A 165 -41.77 1.44 14.93
N GLU A 166 -42.24 1.59 16.18
CA GLU A 166 -41.40 1.40 17.38
C GLU A 166 -40.76 0.02 17.47
N ASN A 167 -41.47 -1.03 17.03
CA ASN A 167 -40.94 -2.39 17.03
C ASN A 167 -39.80 -2.54 16.00
N ALA A 168 -39.93 -1.97 14.81
CA ALA A 168 -38.91 -2.02 13.79
C ALA A 168 -37.66 -1.22 14.19
N LYS A 169 -37.85 -0.02 14.77
CA LYS A 169 -36.75 0.79 15.31
C LYS A 169 -35.99 0.03 16.40
N ARG A 170 -36.72 -0.58 17.35
CA ARG A 170 -36.11 -1.37 18.41
C ARG A 170 -35.35 -2.58 17.88
N ALA A 171 -35.92 -3.29 16.90
CA ALA A 171 -35.25 -4.42 16.26
C ALA A 171 -33.95 -3.98 15.57
N ALA A 172 -33.95 -2.86 14.84
CA ALA A 172 -32.78 -2.31 14.20
C ALA A 172 -31.68 -1.93 15.22
N VAL A 173 -32.04 -1.27 16.33
CA VAL A 173 -31.06 -0.93 17.40
C VAL A 173 -30.43 -2.19 17.99
N ILE A 174 -31.25 -3.24 18.28
CA ILE A 174 -30.73 -4.51 18.83
C ILE A 174 -29.83 -5.21 17.82
N ALA A 175 -30.19 -5.24 16.54
CA ALA A 175 -29.41 -5.88 15.49
C ALA A 175 -28.04 -5.18 15.33
N VAL A 176 -28.02 -3.85 15.28
CA VAL A 176 -26.77 -3.07 15.16
C VAL A 176 -25.90 -3.25 16.40
N ALA A 177 -26.46 -3.15 17.60
CA ALA A 177 -25.72 -3.32 18.86
C ALA A 177 -25.13 -4.73 19.01
N GLY A 178 -25.85 -5.74 18.50
CA GLY A 178 -25.42 -7.15 18.55
C GLY A 178 -24.62 -7.64 17.34
N HIS A 179 -24.35 -6.77 16.34
CA HIS A 179 -23.75 -7.16 15.05
C HIS A 179 -24.54 -8.28 14.34
N HIS A 180 -25.87 -8.25 14.43
CA HIS A 180 -26.75 -9.22 13.80
C HIS A 180 -27.28 -8.71 12.46
N GLY A 181 -27.49 -9.63 11.50
CA GLY A 181 -28.25 -9.33 10.30
C GLY A 181 -29.72 -9.12 10.63
N LEU A 182 -30.38 -8.12 10.02
CA LEU A 182 -31.83 -7.92 10.08
C LEU A 182 -32.41 -8.26 8.70
N ILE A 183 -33.40 -9.14 8.65
CA ILE A 183 -34.10 -9.55 7.42
C ILE A 183 -35.55 -9.08 7.51
#